data_2d7285b5c109fa11ae6244c4b94269bb
#
_entry.id   2d7285b5c109fa11ae6244c4b94269bb
#
_cell.length_a   1.000
_cell.length_b   1.000
_cell.length_c   1.000
_cell.angle_alpha   90.00
_cell.angle_beta   90.00
_cell.angle_gamma   90.00
#
_symmetry.space_group_name_H-M   'P 1'
#
loop_
_entity.id
_entity.type
_entity.pdbx_description
1 polymer ?
#
loop_
_entity_poly.entity_id
_entity_poly.type
_entity_poly.pdbx_seq_one_letter_code
_entity_poly.pdbx_strand_id
1 'polypeptide(L)'
;MTDMRSVQADITMLNVDAIVNAANTSLLGGGGVDGAIHRAAGPALLDECRRLGGCNAGEAKMTAAYRLPARYVIHTVGPIWHGGGEGEAEVLAACYRNSLALALGRSLASVAFPSISTGAYAYPQEAAARIAVRTCADFQDINDAPELILFVCFDAVTLAIYHGLLGG
;
A
#
# COMPACT_ATOMS: atom_id res chain seq x y z
N MET A 1 3.44 20.97 -4.37
CA MET A 1 3.25 20.87 -2.91
C MET A 1 2.75 19.49 -2.59
N THR A 2 3.34 18.84 -1.60
CA THR A 2 3.01 17.46 -1.21
C THR A 2 2.33 17.42 0.15
N ASP A 3 1.50 16.42 0.37
CA ASP A 3 0.78 16.23 1.62
C ASP A 3 0.68 14.73 1.96
N MET A 4 0.67 14.42 3.25
CA MET A 4 0.42 13.07 3.76
C MET A 4 -0.64 13.16 4.84
N ARG A 5 -1.65 12.30 4.74
CA ARG A 5 -2.76 12.24 5.69
C ARG A 5 -3.08 10.81 6.07
N SER A 6 -3.71 10.64 7.22
CA SER A 6 -4.28 9.35 7.62
C SER A 6 -5.80 9.47 7.73
N VAL A 7 -6.49 8.41 7.39
CA VAL A 7 -7.95 8.36 7.41
C VAL A 7 -8.42 6.96 7.76
N GLN A 8 -9.50 6.86 8.54
CA GLN A 8 -10.18 5.60 8.76
C GLN A 8 -11.26 5.46 7.68
N ALA A 9 -11.05 4.54 6.74
CA ALA A 9 -11.93 4.38 5.59
C ALA A 9 -11.79 2.98 4.99
N ASP A 10 -12.70 2.67 4.08
CA ASP A 10 -12.59 1.49 3.21
C ASP A 10 -11.81 1.90 1.95
N ILE A 11 -10.61 1.35 1.78
CA ILE A 11 -9.73 1.69 0.66
C ILE A 11 -10.38 1.41 -0.70
N THR A 12 -11.30 0.44 -0.78
CA THR A 12 -11.99 0.10 -2.02
C THR A 12 -13.00 1.14 -2.48
N MET A 13 -13.32 2.10 -1.62
CA MET A 13 -14.28 3.16 -1.91
C MET A 13 -13.63 4.50 -2.26
N LEU A 14 -12.31 4.59 -2.24
CA LEU A 14 -11.60 5.84 -2.41
C LEU A 14 -11.41 6.20 -3.89
N ASN A 15 -11.76 7.43 -4.22
CA ASN A 15 -11.58 7.98 -5.56
C ASN A 15 -10.21 8.68 -5.63
N VAL A 16 -9.17 7.88 -5.71
CA VAL A 16 -7.77 8.33 -5.84
C VAL A 16 -7.18 7.76 -7.12
N ASP A 17 -5.99 8.22 -7.51
CA ASP A 17 -5.38 7.71 -8.74
C ASP A 17 -4.95 6.25 -8.59
N ALA A 18 -4.35 5.88 -7.46
CA ALA A 18 -4.00 4.49 -7.20
C ALA A 18 -4.30 4.12 -5.76
N ILE A 19 -4.83 2.92 -5.56
CA ILE A 19 -4.82 2.26 -4.25
C ILE A 19 -3.76 1.17 -4.27
N VAL A 20 -3.12 0.96 -3.12
CA VAL A 20 -2.11 -0.09 -2.96
C VAL A 20 -2.74 -1.30 -2.31
N ASN A 21 -2.47 -2.47 -2.86
CA ASN A 21 -2.91 -3.76 -2.35
C ASN A 21 -1.75 -4.43 -1.61
N ALA A 22 -2.00 -4.88 -0.39
CA ALA A 22 -1.07 -5.72 0.35
C ALA A 22 -1.31 -7.17 -0.10
N ALA A 23 -0.63 -7.58 -1.15
CA ALA A 23 -0.82 -8.86 -1.81
C ALA A 23 0.11 -9.94 -1.24
N ASN A 24 -0.13 -11.17 -1.65
CA ASN A 24 0.83 -12.26 -1.46
C ASN A 24 1.66 -12.46 -2.73
N THR A 25 2.67 -13.34 -2.68
CA THR A 25 3.60 -13.53 -3.80
C THR A 25 2.95 -14.08 -5.06
N SER A 26 1.80 -14.75 -4.95
CA SER A 26 1.08 -15.26 -6.12
C SER A 26 0.31 -14.18 -6.88
N LEU A 27 -0.08 -13.10 -6.22
CA LEU A 27 -1.00 -12.06 -6.71
C LEU A 27 -2.40 -12.58 -7.06
N LEU A 28 -2.78 -13.77 -6.61
CA LEU A 28 -4.03 -14.43 -6.99
C LEU A 28 -5.15 -14.24 -5.95
N GLY A 29 -5.05 -13.22 -5.11
CA GLY A 29 -6.05 -12.94 -4.09
C GLY A 29 -5.73 -13.62 -2.77
N GLY A 30 -6.50 -13.30 -1.75
CA GLY A 30 -6.33 -13.81 -0.40
C GLY A 30 -7.38 -13.22 0.52
N GLY A 31 -7.04 -13.11 1.81
CA GLY A 31 -7.90 -12.49 2.81
C GLY A 31 -7.62 -11.02 3.02
N GLY A 32 -8.27 -10.43 4.04
CA GLY A 32 -8.05 -9.05 4.41
C GLY A 32 -8.30 -8.05 3.29
N VAL A 33 -7.43 -7.04 3.17
CA VAL A 33 -7.57 -6.00 2.15
C VAL A 33 -7.43 -6.57 0.73
N ASP A 34 -6.57 -7.58 0.53
CA ASP A 34 -6.39 -8.24 -0.76
C ASP A 34 -7.72 -8.84 -1.26
N GLY A 35 -8.39 -9.60 -0.40
CA GLY A 35 -9.70 -10.16 -0.72
C GLY A 35 -10.75 -9.09 -1.00
N ALA A 36 -10.76 -8.02 -0.20
CA ALA A 36 -11.71 -6.92 -0.37
C ALA A 36 -11.51 -6.21 -1.71
N ILE A 37 -10.27 -5.95 -2.10
CA ILE A 37 -9.93 -5.30 -3.37
C ILE A 37 -10.37 -6.18 -4.55
N HIS A 38 -10.05 -7.48 -4.51
CA HIS A 38 -10.47 -8.39 -5.59
C HIS A 38 -12.00 -8.48 -5.72
N ARG A 39 -12.73 -8.55 -4.60
CA ARG A 39 -14.20 -8.58 -4.63
C ARG A 39 -14.77 -7.31 -5.24
N ALA A 40 -14.26 -6.15 -4.84
CA ALA A 40 -14.75 -4.85 -5.31
C ALA A 40 -14.39 -4.59 -6.77
N ALA A 41 -13.20 -5.01 -7.20
CA ALA A 41 -12.74 -4.83 -8.57
C ALA A 41 -13.46 -5.73 -9.58
N GLY A 42 -13.91 -6.89 -9.14
CA GLY A 42 -14.50 -7.90 -10.01
C GLY A 42 -13.45 -8.85 -10.60
N PRO A 43 -13.87 -9.90 -11.34
CA PRO A 43 -12.99 -10.98 -11.78
C PRO A 43 -11.90 -10.58 -12.78
N ALA A 44 -12.08 -9.47 -13.49
CA ALA A 44 -11.08 -9.02 -14.47
C ALA A 44 -9.75 -8.65 -13.82
N LEU A 45 -9.75 -8.18 -12.56
CA LEU A 45 -8.50 -7.90 -11.85
C LEU A 45 -7.68 -9.17 -11.67
N LEU A 46 -8.30 -10.27 -11.26
CA LEU A 46 -7.61 -11.55 -11.10
C LEU A 46 -7.01 -12.03 -12.42
N ASP A 47 -7.73 -11.87 -13.51
CA ASP A 47 -7.25 -12.25 -14.84
C ASP A 47 -5.97 -11.47 -15.22
N GLU A 48 -5.94 -10.18 -14.96
CA GLU A 48 -4.74 -9.38 -15.20
C GLU A 48 -3.59 -9.81 -14.27
N CYS A 49 -3.88 -10.05 -12.99
CA CYS A 49 -2.88 -10.50 -12.01
C CYS A 49 -2.23 -11.84 -12.43
N ARG A 50 -3.01 -12.76 -12.99
CA ARG A 50 -2.47 -14.04 -13.49
C ARG A 50 -1.38 -13.83 -14.53
N ARG A 51 -1.56 -12.84 -15.40
CA ARG A 51 -0.59 -12.53 -16.46
C ARG A 51 0.71 -11.92 -15.92
N LEU A 52 0.70 -11.39 -14.70
CA LEU A 52 1.90 -10.81 -14.09
C LEU A 52 2.89 -11.86 -13.59
N GLY A 53 2.44 -13.08 -13.33
CA GLY A 53 3.32 -14.18 -12.93
C GLY A 53 3.88 -14.07 -11.52
N GLY A 54 3.16 -13.42 -10.60
CA GLY A 54 3.58 -13.27 -9.21
C GLY A 54 4.40 -12.00 -8.97
N CYS A 55 4.83 -11.82 -7.72
CA CYS A 55 5.57 -10.65 -7.27
C CYS A 55 6.39 -11.04 -6.04
N ASN A 56 7.65 -10.67 -5.99
CA ASN A 56 8.50 -10.96 -4.84
C ASN A 56 8.27 -9.96 -3.70
N ALA A 57 8.56 -10.37 -2.47
CA ALA A 57 8.48 -9.50 -1.31
C ALA A 57 9.33 -8.23 -1.55
N GLY A 58 8.77 -7.06 -1.24
CA GLY A 58 9.41 -5.77 -1.45
C GLY A 58 9.21 -5.17 -2.83
N GLU A 59 8.81 -5.97 -3.83
CA GLU A 59 8.52 -5.47 -5.17
C GLU A 59 7.07 -5.00 -5.29
N ALA A 60 6.76 -4.31 -6.38
CA ALA A 60 5.42 -3.83 -6.67
C ALA A 60 5.13 -3.94 -8.17
N LYS A 61 3.88 -4.22 -8.51
CA LYS A 61 3.38 -4.30 -9.88
C LYS A 61 2.03 -3.59 -9.99
N MET A 62 1.77 -2.95 -11.12
CA MET A 62 0.57 -2.15 -11.31
C MET A 62 -0.39 -2.81 -12.30
N THR A 63 -1.69 -2.75 -12.00
CA THR A 63 -2.78 -3.17 -12.86
C THR A 63 -3.80 -2.06 -13.00
N ALA A 64 -4.76 -2.23 -13.93
CA ALA A 64 -5.96 -1.43 -13.94
C ALA A 64 -6.82 -1.75 -12.71
N ALA A 65 -7.76 -0.87 -12.38
CA ALA A 65 -8.59 -1.02 -11.17
C ALA A 65 -10.00 -1.56 -11.46
N TYR A 66 -10.38 -1.68 -12.70
CA TYR A 66 -11.66 -2.23 -13.16
C TYR A 66 -12.87 -1.54 -12.52
N ARG A 67 -13.63 -2.22 -11.65
CA ARG A 67 -14.83 -1.68 -11.02
C ARG A 67 -14.57 -0.78 -9.82
N LEU A 68 -13.30 -0.66 -9.39
CA LEU A 68 -12.94 0.24 -8.29
C LEU A 68 -13.02 1.71 -8.73
N PRO A 69 -13.30 2.64 -7.79
CA PRO A 69 -13.26 4.07 -8.12
C PRO A 69 -11.87 4.58 -8.50
N ALA A 70 -10.81 3.94 -7.98
CA ALA A 70 -9.44 4.29 -8.32
C ALA A 70 -9.15 3.96 -9.78
N ARG A 71 -8.10 4.59 -10.35
CA ARG A 71 -7.68 4.32 -11.73
C ARG A 71 -6.79 3.10 -11.84
N TYR A 72 -5.95 2.85 -10.84
CA TYR A 72 -4.97 1.76 -10.82
C TYR A 72 -4.95 1.07 -9.47
N VAL A 73 -4.50 -0.20 -9.48
CA VAL A 73 -4.12 -0.91 -8.26
C VAL A 73 -2.62 -1.19 -8.34
N ILE A 74 -1.90 -0.83 -7.30
CA ILE A 74 -0.48 -1.18 -7.14
C ILE A 74 -0.42 -2.34 -6.15
N HIS A 75 0.04 -3.49 -6.61
CA HIS A 75 0.16 -4.69 -5.78
C HIS A 75 1.59 -4.77 -5.25
N THR A 76 1.74 -4.80 -3.95
CA THR A 76 3.06 -4.97 -3.32
C THR A 76 2.97 -6.07 -2.27
N VAL A 77 4.07 -6.78 -2.07
CA VAL A 77 4.14 -7.94 -1.17
C VAL A 77 5.02 -7.58 0.02
N GLY A 78 4.38 -7.41 1.17
CA GLY A 78 5.08 -7.09 2.40
C GLY A 78 5.80 -8.31 2.99
N PRO A 79 6.73 -8.08 3.92
CA PRO A 79 7.43 -9.17 4.61
C PRO A 79 6.52 -9.82 5.65
N ILE A 80 6.74 -11.11 5.90
CA ILE A 80 6.21 -11.82 7.05
C ILE A 80 7.12 -11.50 8.24
N TRP A 81 6.54 -11.15 9.38
CA TRP A 81 7.33 -10.81 10.57
C TRP A 81 7.95 -12.05 11.20
N HIS A 82 9.25 -12.05 11.38
CA HIS A 82 10.04 -13.11 12.03
C HIS A 82 10.90 -12.56 13.16
N GLY A 83 10.46 -11.51 13.86
CA GLY A 83 11.16 -10.92 15.00
C GLY A 83 12.05 -9.72 14.67
N GLY A 84 12.15 -9.32 13.40
CA GLY A 84 12.89 -8.12 12.99
C GLY A 84 14.35 -8.35 12.61
N GLY A 85 14.85 -9.57 12.72
CA GLY A 85 16.25 -9.89 12.41
C GLY A 85 16.52 -10.39 11.00
N GLU A 86 15.48 -10.45 10.13
CA GLU A 86 15.61 -11.01 8.79
C GLU A 86 15.42 -9.98 7.67
N GLY A 87 15.73 -8.71 7.96
CA GLY A 87 15.62 -7.65 6.96
C GLY A 87 14.21 -7.16 6.69
N GLU A 88 13.25 -7.45 7.56
CA GLU A 88 11.85 -7.10 7.35
C GLU A 88 11.65 -5.59 7.20
N ALA A 89 12.38 -4.78 7.96
CA ALA A 89 12.26 -3.32 7.88
C ALA A 89 12.64 -2.80 6.50
N GLU A 90 13.70 -3.32 5.91
CA GLU A 90 14.15 -2.93 4.57
C GLU A 90 13.16 -3.37 3.49
N VAL A 91 12.62 -4.58 3.62
CA VAL A 91 11.62 -5.11 2.68
C VAL A 91 10.33 -4.29 2.76
N LEU A 92 9.88 -3.95 3.97
CA LEU A 92 8.68 -3.12 4.13
C LEU A 92 8.90 -1.72 3.54
N ALA A 93 10.04 -1.10 3.78
CA ALA A 93 10.36 0.19 3.17
C ALA A 93 10.37 0.10 1.64
N ALA A 94 10.91 -0.99 1.09
CA ALA A 94 10.91 -1.21 -0.36
C ALA A 94 9.50 -1.28 -0.93
N CYS A 95 8.53 -1.87 -0.20
CA CYS A 95 7.14 -1.89 -0.63
C CYS A 95 6.59 -0.48 -0.87
N TYR A 96 6.81 0.41 0.08
CA TYR A 96 6.36 1.80 -0.05
C TYR A 96 7.10 2.54 -1.17
N ARG A 97 8.41 2.43 -1.19
CA ARG A 97 9.25 3.10 -2.19
C ARG A 97 8.96 2.63 -3.60
N ASN A 98 8.86 1.32 -3.83
CA ASN A 98 8.61 0.77 -5.15
C ASN A 98 7.19 1.07 -5.64
N SER A 99 6.21 1.07 -4.73
CA SER A 99 4.85 1.49 -5.06
C SER A 99 4.81 2.95 -5.52
N LEU A 100 5.48 3.83 -4.79
CA LEU A 100 5.55 5.24 -5.16
C LEU A 100 6.32 5.47 -6.45
N ALA A 101 7.35 4.67 -6.73
CA ALA A 101 8.10 4.75 -7.99
C ALA A 101 7.20 4.43 -9.19
N LEU A 102 6.32 3.42 -9.06
CA LEU A 102 5.33 3.12 -10.11
C LEU A 102 4.36 4.28 -10.32
N ALA A 103 3.87 4.88 -9.24
CA ALA A 103 2.98 6.03 -9.30
C ALA A 103 3.67 7.23 -9.96
N LEU A 104 4.92 7.48 -9.63
CA LEU A 104 5.71 8.56 -10.24
C LEU A 104 5.89 8.35 -11.74
N GLY A 105 6.16 7.12 -12.17
CA GLY A 105 6.31 6.78 -13.57
C GLY A 105 5.06 7.01 -14.42
N ARG A 106 3.88 7.07 -13.79
CA ARG A 106 2.60 7.39 -14.43
C ARG A 106 2.10 8.79 -14.09
N SER A 107 2.90 9.60 -13.40
CA SER A 107 2.54 10.96 -12.98
C SER A 107 1.24 11.02 -12.17
N LEU A 108 1.00 10.02 -11.31
CA LEU A 108 -0.19 9.97 -10.48
C LEU A 108 -0.10 11.01 -9.35
N ALA A 109 -1.22 11.68 -9.08
CA ALA A 109 -1.28 12.73 -8.07
C ALA A 109 -1.60 12.21 -6.67
N SER A 110 -2.32 11.09 -6.55
CA SER A 110 -2.77 10.57 -5.26
C SER A 110 -2.61 9.05 -5.17
N VAL A 111 -2.08 8.60 -4.03
CA VAL A 111 -1.86 7.18 -3.73
C VAL A 111 -2.36 6.90 -2.32
N ALA A 112 -3.17 5.86 -2.16
CA ALA A 112 -3.67 5.41 -0.87
C ALA A 112 -3.05 4.06 -0.51
N PHE A 113 -2.48 3.98 0.68
CA PHE A 113 -1.84 2.78 1.21
C PHE A 113 -2.65 2.16 2.33
N PRO A 114 -2.79 0.81 2.36
CA PRO A 114 -3.23 0.11 3.55
C PRO A 114 -2.06 -0.02 4.53
N SER A 115 -2.32 -0.56 5.72
CA SER A 115 -1.25 -0.89 6.67
C SER A 115 -0.60 -2.21 6.26
N ILE A 116 0.48 -2.13 5.50
CA ILE A 116 1.15 -3.30 4.91
C ILE A 116 1.77 -4.17 6.00
N SER A 117 1.60 -5.50 5.89
CA SER A 117 2.18 -6.54 6.76
C SER A 117 1.65 -6.59 8.19
N THR A 118 0.73 -5.72 8.61
CA THR A 118 0.28 -5.66 10.02
C THR A 118 -0.90 -6.58 10.34
N GLY A 119 -1.49 -7.22 9.33
CA GLY A 119 -2.52 -8.23 9.52
C GLY A 119 -1.93 -9.61 9.75
N ALA A 120 -2.22 -10.56 8.85
CA ALA A 120 -1.78 -11.95 8.96
C ALA A 120 -0.26 -12.10 9.03
N TYR A 121 0.51 -11.16 8.45
CA TYR A 121 1.97 -11.21 8.49
C TYR A 121 2.56 -10.71 9.82
N ALA A 122 1.73 -10.20 10.72
CA ALA A 122 2.02 -9.90 12.12
C ALA A 122 3.14 -8.89 12.39
N TYR A 123 3.45 -8.02 11.45
CA TYR A 123 4.41 -6.93 11.67
C TYR A 123 3.85 -6.00 12.78
N PRO A 124 4.66 -5.63 13.80
CA PRO A 124 4.17 -4.72 14.84
C PRO A 124 3.68 -3.39 14.24
N GLN A 125 2.48 -2.99 14.63
CA GLN A 125 1.78 -1.87 13.97
C GLN A 125 2.55 -0.56 14.06
N GLU A 126 3.06 -0.21 15.21
CA GLU A 126 3.78 1.06 15.38
C GLU A 126 5.08 1.09 14.58
N ALA A 127 5.85 0.00 14.62
CA ALA A 127 7.09 -0.11 13.86
C ALA A 127 6.82 -0.02 12.36
N ALA A 128 5.78 -0.70 11.88
CA ALA A 128 5.39 -0.66 10.47
C ALA A 128 4.96 0.74 10.05
N ALA A 129 4.17 1.43 10.87
CA ALA A 129 3.70 2.79 10.57
C ALA A 129 4.86 3.80 10.50
N ARG A 130 5.85 3.67 11.38
CA ARG A 130 7.04 4.52 11.35
C ARG A 130 7.81 4.37 10.04
N ILE A 131 7.97 3.14 9.57
CA ILE A 131 8.63 2.86 8.29
C ILE A 131 7.84 3.46 7.14
N ALA A 132 6.51 3.29 7.14
CA ALA A 132 5.63 3.83 6.11
C ALA A 132 5.76 5.35 6.01
N VAL A 133 5.62 6.05 7.12
CA VAL A 133 5.66 7.52 7.14
C VAL A 133 7.04 8.02 6.72
N ARG A 134 8.11 7.46 7.28
CA ARG A 134 9.48 7.86 6.94
C ARG A 134 9.77 7.66 5.45
N THR A 135 9.47 6.48 4.92
CA THR A 135 9.77 6.15 3.53
C THR A 135 8.99 7.05 2.58
N CYS A 136 7.72 7.27 2.85
CA CYS A 136 6.89 8.14 2.03
C CYS A 136 7.32 9.61 2.11
N ALA A 137 7.69 10.09 3.30
CA ALA A 137 8.18 11.45 3.47
C ALA A 137 9.47 11.68 2.69
N ASP A 138 10.42 10.74 2.78
CA ASP A 138 11.67 10.82 2.04
C ASP A 138 11.43 10.82 0.54
N PHE A 139 10.51 10.00 0.06
CA PHE A 139 10.16 9.95 -1.36
C PHE A 139 9.57 11.28 -1.85
N GLN A 140 8.65 11.87 -1.10
CA GLN A 140 8.07 13.17 -1.46
C GLN A 140 9.11 14.29 -1.43
N ASP A 141 10.02 14.28 -0.48
CA ASP A 141 11.09 15.28 -0.37
C ASP A 141 12.02 15.24 -1.59
N ILE A 142 12.35 14.05 -2.05
CA ILE A 142 13.27 13.87 -3.18
C ILE A 142 12.57 14.19 -4.52
N ASN A 143 11.32 13.77 -4.67
CA ASN A 143 10.64 13.77 -5.97
C ASN A 143 9.59 14.86 -6.13
N ASP A 144 9.20 15.55 -5.06
CA ASP A 144 8.08 16.49 -5.00
C ASP A 144 6.79 15.86 -5.58
N ALA A 145 6.58 14.58 -5.32
CA ALA A 145 5.46 13.78 -5.81
C ALA A 145 5.34 12.48 -5.00
N PRO A 146 4.15 11.86 -4.96
CA PRO A 146 2.87 12.37 -5.44
C PRO A 146 2.37 13.53 -4.56
N GLU A 147 1.40 14.28 -5.06
CA GLU A 147 0.85 15.41 -4.30
C GLU A 147 0.21 14.97 -2.98
N LEU A 148 -0.47 13.82 -2.99
CA LEU A 148 -1.18 13.31 -1.83
C LEU A 148 -0.88 11.84 -1.61
N ILE A 149 -0.46 11.51 -0.38
CA ILE A 149 -0.38 10.14 0.12
C ILE A 149 -1.39 10.00 1.25
N LEU A 150 -2.27 9.01 1.14
CA LEU A 150 -3.23 8.66 2.19
C LEU A 150 -2.82 7.33 2.84
N PHE A 151 -2.71 7.32 4.15
CA PHE A 151 -2.59 6.09 4.93
C PHE A 151 -3.98 5.71 5.39
N VAL A 152 -4.51 4.63 4.83
CA VAL A 152 -5.88 4.18 5.08
C VAL A 152 -5.86 3.17 6.21
N CYS A 153 -6.51 3.51 7.32
CA CYS A 153 -6.52 2.72 8.52
C CYS A 153 -7.86 1.98 8.63
N PHE A 154 -7.78 0.71 8.98
CA PHE A 154 -8.96 -0.14 9.14
C PHE A 154 -9.70 0.17 10.43
N ASP A 155 -8.98 0.53 11.50
CA ASP A 155 -9.52 0.74 12.82
C ASP A 155 -8.97 2.01 13.49
N ALA A 156 -9.57 2.37 14.63
CA ALA A 156 -9.20 3.58 15.37
C ALA A 156 -7.81 3.48 16.01
N VAL A 157 -7.35 2.28 16.34
CA VAL A 157 -6.02 2.07 16.95
C VAL A 157 -4.93 2.43 15.93
N THR A 158 -5.03 1.90 14.73
CA THR A 158 -4.09 2.19 13.65
C THR A 158 -4.14 3.68 13.27
N LEU A 159 -5.34 4.26 13.20
CA LEU A 159 -5.51 5.68 12.92
C LEU A 159 -4.79 6.56 13.94
N ALA A 160 -4.91 6.23 15.23
CA ALA A 160 -4.23 6.99 16.29
C ALA A 160 -2.72 6.93 16.14
N ILE A 161 -2.16 5.78 15.76
CA ILE A 161 -0.71 5.63 15.52
C ILE A 161 -0.26 6.56 14.39
N TYR A 162 -0.95 6.55 13.25
CA TYR A 162 -0.60 7.41 12.11
C TYR A 162 -0.80 8.89 12.44
N HIS A 163 -1.88 9.27 13.13
CA HIS A 163 -2.10 10.66 13.55
C HIS A 163 -0.93 11.16 14.39
N GLY A 164 -0.46 10.35 15.34
CA GLY A 164 0.68 10.71 16.18
C GLY A 164 1.96 10.93 15.38
N LEU A 165 2.20 10.09 14.37
CA LEU A 165 3.40 10.20 13.52
C LEU A 165 3.33 11.36 12.53
N LEU A 166 2.14 11.74 12.11
CA LEU A 166 1.93 12.84 11.14
C LEU A 166 1.77 14.21 11.80
N GLY A 167 1.86 14.28 13.12
CA GLY A 167 1.80 15.54 13.84
C GLY A 167 0.39 16.02 14.16
N GLY A 168 -0.52 15.11 14.24
CA GLY A 168 -1.89 15.42 14.58
C GLY A 168 -2.88 15.05 13.56
#